data_20f565d21cd5261118702d24f2d197a4
#
_entry.id   20f565d21cd5261118702d24f2d197a4
#
_cell.length_a   1.000
_cell.length_b   1.000
_cell.length_c   1.000
_cell.angle_alpha   90.00
_cell.angle_beta   90.00
_cell.angle_gamma   90.00
#
_symmetry.space_group_name_H-M   'P 1'
#
loop_
_entity.id
_entity.type
_entity.pdbx_description
1 polymer ?
#
loop_
_entity_poly.entity_id
_entity_poly.type
_entity_poly.pdbx_seq_one_letter_code
_entity_poly.pdbx_strand_id
1 'polypeptide(L)'
;MEITDIVMARRFRMLRIGYNIRQALQQIWRNKGMSTASVFAITAMLLILGLFFVITVNINLFTEMLKNNYNEVEVFLNDDVKKSDAENIMNKIDAEPGVKSSAYRSKTEAMKIMKARWGENSYLLDSLGDNPLPSSIVVTVDSMSTADNVIKMVKGTDGVEDVKYYQETVKKLTKITNFLKLAAMIIMVFLIIVSIVVVSNTIKLTVFARAKEIEIMKYIGATNWFIRGPFLIEGILIGVISSAVSAVATFFIYREIISLVGKQFMTIMSSPLVPAGYLSVNLILIFLAIGVSIGACGSIVSMRKFLDTK
;
A
#
# COMPACT_ATOMS: atom_id res chain seq x y z
N MET A 1 8.84 -34.53 -41.45
CA MET A 1 9.99 -33.59 -41.40
C MET A 1 9.77 -32.41 -40.41
N GLU A 2 8.56 -31.86 -40.32
CA GLU A 2 8.26 -30.72 -39.45
C GLU A 2 8.36 -30.95 -37.91
N ILE A 3 7.91 -32.14 -37.42
CA ILE A 3 7.87 -32.41 -35.96
C ILE A 3 9.28 -32.54 -35.37
N THR A 4 10.21 -33.13 -36.12
CA THR A 4 11.60 -33.31 -35.73
C THR A 4 12.34 -31.96 -35.65
N ASP A 5 12.04 -31.03 -36.54
CA ASP A 5 12.60 -29.71 -36.60
C ASP A 5 12.10 -28.84 -35.44
N ILE A 6 10.81 -28.96 -35.08
CA ILE A 6 10.22 -28.26 -33.91
C ILE A 6 10.82 -28.79 -32.59
N VAL A 7 11.02 -30.09 -32.47
CA VAL A 7 11.63 -30.71 -31.27
C VAL A 7 13.09 -30.34 -31.15
N MET A 8 13.86 -30.35 -32.24
CA MET A 8 15.24 -29.88 -32.24
C MET A 8 15.35 -28.38 -31.90
N ALA A 9 14.55 -27.53 -32.50
CA ALA A 9 14.54 -26.11 -32.20
C ALA A 9 14.17 -25.81 -30.73
N ARG A 10 13.24 -26.56 -30.13
CA ARG A 10 12.92 -26.49 -28.68
C ARG A 10 14.11 -26.93 -27.83
N ARG A 11 14.79 -28.02 -28.19
CA ARG A 11 15.94 -28.55 -27.45
C ARG A 11 17.13 -27.56 -27.51
N PHE A 12 17.41 -26.96 -28.66
CA PHE A 12 18.42 -25.90 -28.83
C PHE A 12 18.06 -24.63 -28.02
N ARG A 13 16.80 -24.28 -27.97
CA ARG A 13 16.34 -23.10 -27.19
C ARG A 13 16.48 -23.35 -25.67
N MET A 14 16.14 -24.52 -25.16
CA MET A 14 16.33 -24.89 -23.74
C MET A 14 17.82 -24.95 -23.34
N LEU A 15 18.69 -25.50 -24.18
CA LEU A 15 20.12 -25.54 -23.95
C LEU A 15 20.73 -24.11 -23.89
N ARG A 16 20.23 -23.19 -24.72
CA ARG A 16 20.64 -21.77 -24.67
C ARG A 16 20.24 -21.07 -23.39
N ILE A 17 19.02 -21.32 -22.87
CA ILE A 17 18.55 -20.72 -21.62
C ILE A 17 19.36 -21.24 -20.43
N GLY A 18 19.57 -22.56 -20.34
CA GLY A 18 20.38 -23.16 -19.27
C GLY A 18 21.81 -22.66 -19.26
N TYR A 19 22.42 -22.51 -20.44
CA TYR A 19 23.75 -21.94 -20.61
C TYR A 19 23.82 -20.48 -20.11
N ASN A 20 22.85 -19.66 -20.50
CA ASN A 20 22.80 -18.26 -20.13
C ASN A 20 22.59 -18.08 -18.61
N ILE A 21 21.72 -18.90 -17.99
CA ILE A 21 21.50 -18.86 -16.53
C ILE A 21 22.79 -19.25 -15.79
N ARG A 22 23.45 -20.32 -16.20
CA ARG A 22 24.71 -20.76 -15.59
C ARG A 22 25.79 -19.68 -15.70
N GLN A 23 25.90 -19.05 -16.85
CA GLN A 23 26.84 -17.94 -17.07
C GLN A 23 26.49 -16.73 -16.20
N ALA A 24 25.22 -16.35 -16.10
CA ALA A 24 24.77 -15.23 -15.28
C ALA A 24 25.07 -15.48 -13.79
N LEU A 25 24.81 -16.68 -13.28
CA LEU A 25 25.14 -17.04 -11.89
C LEU A 25 26.66 -16.98 -11.62
N GLN A 26 27.47 -17.48 -12.55
CA GLN A 26 28.94 -17.39 -12.43
C GLN A 26 29.42 -15.95 -12.44
N GLN A 27 28.78 -15.06 -13.21
CA GLN A 27 29.11 -13.63 -13.27
C GLN A 27 28.78 -12.92 -11.95
N ILE A 28 27.57 -13.16 -11.40
CA ILE A 28 27.16 -12.62 -10.10
C ILE A 28 28.18 -13.04 -9.02
N TRP A 29 28.58 -14.30 -9.00
CA TRP A 29 29.51 -14.81 -8.02
C TRP A 29 30.93 -14.26 -8.20
N ARG A 30 31.41 -14.11 -9.44
CA ARG A 30 32.74 -13.56 -9.74
C ARG A 30 32.83 -12.06 -9.45
N ASN A 31 31.69 -11.34 -9.53
CA ASN A 31 31.61 -9.90 -9.35
C ASN A 31 30.79 -9.50 -8.12
N LYS A 32 31.05 -10.20 -6.98
CA LYS A 32 30.24 -10.11 -5.75
C LYS A 32 29.97 -8.68 -5.30
N GLY A 33 31.00 -7.82 -5.25
CA GLY A 33 30.86 -6.45 -4.72
C GLY A 33 29.87 -5.60 -5.49
N MET A 34 29.90 -5.65 -6.81
CA MET A 34 28.99 -4.85 -7.66
C MET A 34 27.59 -5.46 -7.70
N SER A 35 27.49 -6.79 -7.76
CA SER A 35 26.20 -7.47 -7.75
C SER A 35 25.46 -7.27 -6.43
N THR A 36 26.17 -7.36 -5.29
CA THR A 36 25.56 -7.07 -3.96
C THR A 36 25.13 -5.62 -3.83
N ALA A 37 25.88 -4.65 -4.36
CA ALA A 37 25.47 -3.25 -4.37
C ALA A 37 24.16 -3.05 -5.15
N SER A 38 24.02 -3.70 -6.33
CA SER A 38 22.80 -3.64 -7.11
C SER A 38 21.62 -4.32 -6.41
N VAL A 39 21.85 -5.50 -5.83
CA VAL A 39 20.82 -6.20 -5.03
C VAL A 39 20.36 -5.31 -3.87
N PHE A 40 21.31 -4.71 -3.15
CA PHE A 40 21.00 -3.84 -2.03
C PHE A 40 20.18 -2.60 -2.46
N ALA A 41 20.57 -1.94 -3.55
CA ALA A 41 19.89 -0.77 -4.06
C ALA A 41 18.42 -1.07 -4.45
N ILE A 42 18.20 -2.17 -5.20
CA ILE A 42 16.85 -2.59 -5.59
C ILE A 42 16.06 -3.04 -4.36
N THR A 43 16.66 -3.78 -3.44
CA THR A 43 16.01 -4.24 -2.20
C THR A 43 15.57 -3.06 -1.35
N ALA A 44 16.44 -2.07 -1.14
CA ALA A 44 16.10 -0.87 -0.37
C ALA A 44 14.95 -0.09 -1.01
N MET A 45 14.99 0.08 -2.34
CA MET A 45 13.90 0.72 -3.07
C MET A 45 12.58 -0.05 -2.93
N LEU A 46 12.58 -1.37 -3.16
CA LEU A 46 11.36 -2.19 -3.04
C LEU A 46 10.84 -2.24 -1.60
N LEU A 47 11.73 -2.23 -0.60
CA LEU A 47 11.35 -2.18 0.81
C LEU A 47 10.64 -0.87 1.14
N ILE A 48 11.17 0.26 0.70
CA ILE A 48 10.51 1.57 0.87
C ILE A 48 9.14 1.56 0.19
N LEU A 49 9.08 1.05 -1.05
CA LEU A 49 7.82 0.89 -1.78
C LEU A 49 6.81 0.02 -1.00
N GLY A 50 7.28 -1.10 -0.45
CA GLY A 50 6.45 -2.02 0.34
C GLY A 50 5.88 -1.37 1.60
N LEU A 51 6.69 -0.62 2.32
CA LEU A 51 6.24 0.11 3.51
C LEU A 51 5.20 1.19 3.13
N PHE A 52 5.43 1.95 2.07
CA PHE A 52 4.43 2.90 1.56
C PHE A 52 3.13 2.22 1.13
N PHE A 53 3.22 1.07 0.45
CA PHE A 53 2.06 0.30 0.06
C PHE A 53 1.24 -0.15 1.27
N VAL A 54 1.90 -0.72 2.28
CA VAL A 54 1.28 -1.16 3.53
C VAL A 54 0.59 -0.01 4.25
N ILE A 55 1.27 1.13 4.41
CA ILE A 55 0.70 2.33 5.02
C ILE A 55 -0.53 2.80 4.24
N THR A 56 -0.42 2.90 2.91
CA THR A 56 -1.51 3.37 2.05
C THR A 56 -2.75 2.47 2.13
N VAL A 57 -2.57 1.14 2.13
CA VAL A 57 -3.68 0.19 2.24
C VAL A 57 -4.38 0.31 3.58
N ASN A 58 -3.64 0.38 4.68
CA ASN A 58 -4.23 0.53 6.02
C ASN A 58 -4.95 1.88 6.18
N ILE A 59 -4.37 2.98 5.70
CA ILE A 59 -5.03 4.29 5.75
C ILE A 59 -6.28 4.32 4.86
N ASN A 60 -6.26 3.69 3.67
CA ASN A 60 -7.45 3.64 2.81
C ASN A 60 -8.59 2.88 3.48
N LEU A 61 -8.32 1.69 4.05
CA LEU A 61 -9.33 0.90 4.77
C LEU A 61 -9.87 1.67 5.96
N PHE A 62 -9.00 2.31 6.74
CA PHE A 62 -9.43 3.16 7.83
C PHE A 62 -10.33 4.32 7.36
N THR A 63 -9.93 5.00 6.27
CA THR A 63 -10.73 6.08 5.69
C THR A 63 -12.09 5.58 5.18
N GLU A 64 -12.13 4.38 4.61
CA GLU A 64 -13.37 3.78 4.10
C GLU A 64 -14.31 3.35 5.25
N MET A 65 -13.77 2.78 6.31
CA MET A 65 -14.52 2.53 7.54
C MET A 65 -15.06 3.83 8.15
N LEU A 66 -14.24 4.87 8.20
CA LEU A 66 -14.69 6.18 8.64
C LEU A 66 -15.84 6.69 7.76
N LYS A 67 -15.71 6.64 6.45
CA LYS A 67 -16.79 7.06 5.54
C LYS A 67 -18.08 6.29 5.75
N ASN A 68 -17.99 4.97 5.91
CA ASN A 68 -19.18 4.12 6.10
C ASN A 68 -19.86 4.34 7.46
N ASN A 69 -19.08 4.67 8.49
CA ASN A 69 -19.58 4.99 9.83
C ASN A 69 -19.97 6.47 10.00
N TYR A 70 -19.57 7.34 9.08
CA TYR A 70 -19.73 8.80 9.21
C TYR A 70 -20.66 9.41 8.16
N ASN A 71 -21.51 8.62 7.53
CA ASN A 71 -22.75 9.13 6.94
C ASN A 71 -23.77 9.47 8.04
N GLU A 72 -23.33 9.50 9.30
CA GLU A 72 -24.14 9.80 10.46
C GLU A 72 -23.83 11.21 10.96
N VAL A 73 -24.87 12.02 11.09
CA VAL A 73 -24.87 13.28 11.83
C VAL A 73 -25.36 12.96 13.24
N GLU A 74 -24.57 13.25 14.25
CA GLU A 74 -24.99 13.06 15.64
C GLU A 74 -25.39 14.42 16.24
N VAL A 75 -26.68 14.53 16.57
CA VAL A 75 -27.29 15.71 17.19
C VAL A 75 -27.42 15.46 18.68
N PHE A 76 -26.62 16.13 19.48
CA PHE A 76 -26.66 16.02 20.93
C PHE A 76 -27.78 16.88 21.50
N LEU A 77 -28.51 16.32 22.45
CA LEU A 77 -29.65 16.97 23.07
C LEU A 77 -29.28 17.46 24.47
N ASN A 78 -29.88 18.57 24.87
CA ASN A 78 -29.81 19.06 26.24
C ASN A 78 -30.39 18.07 27.21
N ASP A 79 -29.93 18.09 28.45
CA ASP A 79 -30.33 17.14 29.50
C ASP A 79 -31.81 17.20 29.89
N ASP A 80 -32.45 18.32 29.65
CA ASP A 80 -33.85 18.62 29.98
C ASP A 80 -34.84 18.21 28.87
N VAL A 81 -34.33 17.80 27.69
CA VAL A 81 -35.19 17.42 26.56
C VAL A 81 -35.92 16.12 26.84
N LYS A 82 -37.25 16.18 26.78
CA LYS A 82 -38.10 14.98 26.89
C LYS A 82 -38.06 14.18 25.59
N LYS A 83 -38.34 12.90 25.71
CA LYS A 83 -38.39 11.99 24.56
C LYS A 83 -39.38 12.44 23.48
N SER A 84 -40.52 13.05 23.89
CA SER A 84 -41.50 13.63 22.95
C SER A 84 -40.92 14.76 22.09
N ASP A 85 -40.06 15.58 22.69
CA ASP A 85 -39.47 16.72 22.00
C ASP A 85 -38.37 16.26 21.03
N ALA A 86 -37.62 15.22 21.46
CA ALA A 86 -36.66 14.53 20.58
C ALA A 86 -37.37 13.88 19.37
N GLU A 87 -38.52 13.26 19.55
CA GLU A 87 -39.35 12.70 18.47
C GLU A 87 -39.81 13.78 17.47
N ASN A 88 -40.17 14.98 17.97
CA ASN A 88 -40.51 16.11 17.11
C ASN A 88 -39.33 16.60 16.27
N ILE A 89 -38.13 16.63 16.84
CA ILE A 89 -36.88 16.97 16.11
C ILE A 89 -36.61 15.87 15.08
N MET A 90 -36.72 14.60 15.43
CA MET A 90 -36.52 13.47 14.51
C MET A 90 -37.50 13.55 13.32
N ASN A 91 -38.78 13.80 13.55
CA ASN A 91 -39.79 13.92 12.49
C ASN A 91 -39.45 15.05 11.49
N LYS A 92 -38.87 16.17 11.97
CA LYS A 92 -38.40 17.25 11.09
C LYS A 92 -37.18 16.83 10.26
N ILE A 93 -36.27 16.09 10.87
CA ILE A 93 -35.06 15.58 10.21
C ILE A 93 -35.43 14.52 9.18
N ASP A 94 -36.33 13.60 9.48
CA ASP A 94 -36.76 12.53 8.57
C ASP A 94 -37.50 13.05 7.32
N ALA A 95 -38.06 14.27 7.42
CA ALA A 95 -38.68 14.95 6.27
C ALA A 95 -37.67 15.54 5.27
N GLU A 96 -36.39 15.65 5.63
CA GLU A 96 -35.37 16.20 4.74
C GLU A 96 -34.99 15.18 3.67
N PRO A 97 -35.01 15.57 2.37
CA PRO A 97 -34.63 14.67 1.28
C PRO A 97 -33.16 14.19 1.41
N GLY A 98 -32.98 12.87 1.33
CA GLY A 98 -31.66 12.24 1.45
C GLY A 98 -31.32 11.75 2.87
N VAL A 99 -32.17 11.95 3.84
CA VAL A 99 -32.10 11.27 5.14
C VAL A 99 -32.60 9.85 4.96
N LYS A 100 -31.78 8.86 5.36
CA LYS A 100 -32.11 7.44 5.26
C LYS A 100 -32.84 6.93 6.50
N SER A 101 -32.41 7.38 7.66
CA SER A 101 -33.00 7.03 8.95
C SER A 101 -32.52 7.96 10.04
N SER A 102 -33.36 8.19 11.05
CA SER A 102 -32.95 8.77 12.31
C SER A 102 -33.24 7.81 13.46
N ALA A 103 -32.43 7.85 14.50
CA ALA A 103 -32.63 7.01 15.71
C ALA A 103 -32.25 7.79 16.98
N TYR A 104 -33.12 7.72 17.97
CA TYR A 104 -32.82 8.28 19.29
C TYR A 104 -31.88 7.34 20.05
N ARG A 105 -30.79 7.90 20.59
CA ARG A 105 -29.80 7.23 21.44
C ARG A 105 -29.90 7.79 22.85
N SER A 106 -30.30 6.97 23.78
CA SER A 106 -30.38 7.35 25.22
C SER A 106 -28.99 7.45 25.84
N LYS A 107 -28.85 8.17 26.97
CA LYS A 107 -27.63 8.25 27.79
C LYS A 107 -27.06 6.86 28.13
N THR A 108 -27.96 5.92 28.51
CA THR A 108 -27.58 4.54 28.86
C THR A 108 -27.04 3.76 27.65
N GLU A 109 -27.62 3.97 26.49
CA GLU A 109 -27.19 3.34 25.26
C GLU A 109 -25.85 3.92 24.77
N ALA A 110 -25.66 5.26 24.87
CA ALA A 110 -24.40 5.93 24.62
C ALA A 110 -23.27 5.37 25.49
N MET A 111 -23.54 5.18 26.81
CA MET A 111 -22.58 4.59 27.74
C MET A 111 -22.24 3.14 27.37
N LYS A 112 -23.23 2.33 26.99
CA LYS A 112 -23.02 0.94 26.57
C LYS A 112 -22.11 0.87 25.32
N ILE A 113 -22.37 1.74 24.34
CA ILE A 113 -21.55 1.83 23.12
C ILE A 113 -20.12 2.27 23.47
N MET A 114 -19.97 3.26 24.36
CA MET A 114 -18.66 3.76 24.78
C MET A 114 -17.86 2.67 25.50
N LYS A 115 -18.48 1.93 26.43
CA LYS A 115 -17.86 0.79 27.12
C LYS A 115 -17.41 -0.29 26.13
N ALA A 116 -18.25 -0.63 25.16
CA ALA A 116 -17.89 -1.59 24.12
C ALA A 116 -16.70 -1.13 23.28
N ARG A 117 -16.59 0.16 22.98
CA ARG A 117 -15.45 0.74 22.25
C ARG A 117 -14.15 0.74 23.06
N TRP A 118 -14.24 0.98 24.35
CA TRP A 118 -13.08 1.04 25.24
C TRP A 118 -12.56 -0.33 25.68
N GLY A 119 -13.34 -1.39 25.49
CA GLY A 119 -12.96 -2.77 25.78
C GLY A 119 -12.44 -2.95 27.20
N GLU A 120 -11.18 -3.40 27.32
CA GLU A 120 -10.53 -3.62 28.63
C GLU A 120 -10.41 -2.33 29.48
N ASN A 121 -10.39 -1.14 28.86
CA ASN A 121 -10.33 0.14 29.56
C ASN A 121 -11.69 0.67 30.00
N SER A 122 -12.77 -0.07 29.80
CA SER A 122 -14.13 0.34 30.13
C SER A 122 -14.34 0.61 31.64
N TYR A 123 -13.51 0.00 32.51
CA TYR A 123 -13.53 0.23 33.95
C TYR A 123 -13.31 1.72 34.32
N LEU A 124 -12.63 2.49 33.48
CA LEU A 124 -12.43 3.93 33.68
C LEU A 124 -13.77 4.70 33.60
N LEU A 125 -14.71 4.22 32.79
CA LEU A 125 -16.05 4.80 32.68
C LEU A 125 -16.91 4.48 33.89
N ASP A 126 -16.67 3.36 34.55
CA ASP A 126 -17.38 2.95 35.76
C ASP A 126 -17.00 3.79 36.99
N SER A 127 -15.80 4.39 36.96
CA SER A 127 -15.30 5.25 38.04
C SER A 127 -15.87 6.68 38.01
N LEU A 128 -16.62 7.06 36.95
CA LEU A 128 -17.15 8.43 36.80
C LEU A 128 -18.40 8.71 37.67
N GLY A 129 -18.98 7.71 38.35
CA GLY A 129 -20.19 7.84 39.19
C GLY A 129 -21.45 8.02 38.34
N ASP A 130 -21.78 9.25 37.96
CA ASP A 130 -22.89 9.53 37.06
C ASP A 130 -22.50 9.45 35.57
N ASN A 131 -23.50 9.13 34.74
CA ASN A 131 -23.28 9.07 33.29
C ASN A 131 -23.18 10.49 32.68
N PRO A 132 -21.97 10.95 32.26
CA PRO A 132 -21.78 12.30 31.73
C PRO A 132 -22.18 12.42 30.24
N LEU A 133 -22.58 11.32 29.59
CA LEU A 133 -22.91 11.33 28.16
C LEU A 133 -24.31 11.88 27.94
N PRO A 134 -24.51 12.85 27.03
CA PRO A 134 -25.82 13.33 26.65
C PRO A 134 -26.61 12.29 25.85
N SER A 135 -27.91 12.45 25.75
CA SER A 135 -28.71 11.77 24.76
C SER A 135 -28.48 12.39 23.39
N SER A 136 -28.65 11.61 22.31
CA SER A 136 -28.42 12.10 20.95
C SER A 136 -29.43 11.52 19.95
N ILE A 137 -29.60 12.22 18.83
CA ILE A 137 -30.25 11.70 17.63
C ILE A 137 -29.17 11.39 16.61
N VAL A 138 -29.11 10.13 16.19
CA VAL A 138 -28.18 9.68 15.15
C VAL A 138 -28.92 9.66 13.83
N VAL A 139 -28.51 10.50 12.90
CA VAL A 139 -29.14 10.68 11.59
C VAL A 139 -28.23 10.10 10.52
N THR A 140 -28.68 9.08 9.81
CA THR A 140 -27.96 8.50 8.66
C THR A 140 -28.40 9.21 7.38
N VAL A 141 -27.43 9.77 6.66
CA VAL A 141 -27.65 10.51 5.42
C VAL A 141 -27.05 9.82 4.19
N ASP A 142 -27.56 10.11 3.02
CA ASP A 142 -27.06 9.56 1.74
C ASP A 142 -25.86 10.34 1.20
N SER A 143 -25.81 11.63 1.48
CA SER A 143 -24.81 12.53 0.91
C SER A 143 -24.36 13.59 1.92
N MET A 144 -23.26 14.21 1.58
CA MET A 144 -22.65 15.30 2.33
C MET A 144 -23.50 16.58 2.30
N SER A 145 -24.17 16.82 1.18
CA SER A 145 -25.06 17.98 1.03
C SER A 145 -26.28 17.85 1.94
N THR A 146 -26.83 16.64 2.06
CA THR A 146 -27.92 16.32 3.00
C THR A 146 -27.48 16.53 4.45
N ALA A 147 -26.25 16.09 4.81
CA ALA A 147 -25.73 16.35 6.15
C ALA A 147 -25.61 17.84 6.47
N ASP A 148 -25.11 18.64 5.52
CA ASP A 148 -25.00 20.09 5.70
C ASP A 148 -26.38 20.76 5.85
N ASN A 149 -27.40 20.25 5.16
CA ASN A 149 -28.79 20.73 5.31
C ASN A 149 -29.35 20.37 6.70
N VAL A 150 -29.19 19.11 7.11
CA VAL A 150 -29.61 18.66 8.44
C VAL A 150 -28.95 19.50 9.54
N ILE A 151 -27.63 19.71 9.45
CA ILE A 151 -26.89 20.54 10.42
C ILE A 151 -27.44 21.96 10.48
N LYS A 152 -27.69 22.59 9.33
CA LYS A 152 -28.24 23.94 9.28
C LYS A 152 -29.65 24.00 9.87
N MET A 153 -30.46 22.97 9.65
CA MET A 153 -31.82 22.87 10.14
C MET A 153 -31.88 22.74 11.66
N VAL A 154 -31.02 21.87 12.25
CA VAL A 154 -31.05 21.59 13.68
C VAL A 154 -30.23 22.55 14.52
N LYS A 155 -29.26 23.23 13.92
CA LYS A 155 -28.41 24.20 14.62
C LYS A 155 -29.21 25.43 15.06
N GLY A 156 -29.35 25.59 16.35
CA GLY A 156 -30.16 26.66 16.98
C GLY A 156 -31.61 26.27 17.22
N THR A 157 -31.98 25.00 17.05
CA THR A 157 -33.28 24.47 17.49
C THR A 157 -33.25 24.27 19.01
N ASP A 158 -34.32 24.70 19.68
CA ASP A 158 -34.49 24.49 21.14
C ASP A 158 -34.34 23.00 21.48
N GLY A 159 -33.52 22.72 22.50
CA GLY A 159 -33.22 21.35 22.92
C GLY A 159 -32.00 20.72 22.25
N VAL A 160 -31.40 21.32 21.29
CA VAL A 160 -30.13 20.86 20.66
C VAL A 160 -28.94 21.55 21.32
N GLU A 161 -28.05 20.76 21.95
CA GLU A 161 -26.85 21.25 22.60
C GLU A 161 -25.71 21.44 21.59
N ASP A 162 -25.44 20.41 20.79
CA ASP A 162 -24.32 20.42 19.82
C ASP A 162 -24.64 19.48 18.65
N VAL A 163 -24.00 19.69 17.52
CA VAL A 163 -24.13 18.83 16.34
C VAL A 163 -22.75 18.43 15.87
N LYS A 164 -22.44 17.15 15.97
CA LYS A 164 -21.16 16.62 15.49
C LYS A 164 -21.34 15.92 14.15
N TYR A 165 -20.54 16.37 13.21
CA TYR A 165 -20.39 15.74 11.92
C TYR A 165 -18.91 15.64 11.58
N TYR A 166 -18.44 14.42 11.40
CA TYR A 166 -17.00 14.15 11.26
C TYR A 166 -16.45 14.43 9.88
N GLN A 167 -17.20 15.10 9.01
CA GLN A 167 -16.83 15.38 7.63
C GLN A 167 -15.51 16.13 7.47
N GLU A 168 -15.25 17.14 8.33
CA GLU A 168 -13.98 17.87 8.27
C GLU A 168 -12.80 16.94 8.55
N THR A 169 -12.96 16.02 9.49
CA THR A 169 -11.94 15.02 9.81
C THR A 169 -11.71 14.08 8.64
N VAL A 170 -12.76 13.58 8.01
CA VAL A 170 -12.67 12.73 6.80
C VAL A 170 -12.03 13.49 5.65
N LYS A 171 -12.42 14.76 5.41
CA LYS A 171 -11.80 15.62 4.38
C LYS A 171 -10.31 15.83 4.64
N LYS A 172 -9.93 16.14 5.89
CA LYS A 172 -8.52 16.31 6.29
C LYS A 172 -7.72 15.02 6.09
N LEU A 173 -8.26 13.88 6.52
CA LEU A 173 -7.61 12.57 6.34
C LEU A 173 -7.45 12.21 4.86
N THR A 174 -8.49 12.42 4.05
CA THR A 174 -8.42 12.18 2.60
C THR A 174 -7.36 13.06 1.94
N LYS A 175 -7.27 14.34 2.34
CA LYS A 175 -6.24 15.26 1.82
C LYS A 175 -4.83 14.81 2.19
N ILE A 176 -4.63 14.39 3.45
CA ILE A 176 -3.35 13.84 3.93
C ILE A 176 -2.99 12.57 3.16
N THR A 177 -3.95 11.66 3.00
CA THR A 177 -3.74 10.39 2.25
C THR A 177 -3.35 10.65 0.81
N ASN A 178 -4.03 11.58 0.13
CA ASN A 178 -3.70 11.94 -1.26
C ASN A 178 -2.32 12.59 -1.36
N PHE A 179 -1.95 13.44 -0.40
CA PHE A 179 -0.61 14.01 -0.32
C PHE A 179 0.45 12.94 -0.14
N LEU A 180 0.24 11.99 0.79
CA LEU A 180 1.15 10.86 1.01
C LEU A 180 1.29 9.97 -0.23
N LYS A 181 0.20 9.70 -0.93
CA LYS A 181 0.22 8.94 -2.20
C LYS A 181 1.05 9.65 -3.27
N LEU A 182 0.88 10.96 -3.42
CA LEU A 182 1.64 11.76 -4.38
C LEU A 182 3.14 11.76 -4.02
N ALA A 183 3.47 11.99 -2.76
CA ALA A 183 4.85 11.96 -2.27
C ALA A 183 5.49 10.58 -2.50
N ALA A 184 4.77 9.51 -2.16
CA ALA A 184 5.23 8.13 -2.38
C ALA A 184 5.49 7.84 -3.87
N MET A 185 4.61 8.33 -4.76
CA MET A 185 4.77 8.17 -6.22
C MET A 185 6.03 8.89 -6.73
N ILE A 186 6.29 10.11 -6.28
CA ILE A 186 7.49 10.87 -6.67
C ILE A 186 8.75 10.16 -6.20
N ILE A 187 8.78 9.74 -4.92
CA ILE A 187 9.91 9.00 -4.34
C ILE A 187 10.14 7.69 -5.10
N MET A 188 9.07 6.96 -5.42
CA MET A 188 9.15 5.70 -6.18
C MET A 188 9.79 5.91 -7.54
N VAL A 189 9.33 6.90 -8.32
CA VAL A 189 9.89 7.20 -9.65
C VAL A 189 11.38 7.54 -9.55
N PHE A 190 11.75 8.37 -8.58
CA PHE A 190 13.14 8.71 -8.32
C PHE A 190 13.99 7.47 -8.01
N LEU A 191 13.53 6.62 -7.11
CA LEU A 191 14.24 5.40 -6.72
C LEU A 191 14.34 4.37 -7.85
N ILE A 192 13.33 4.27 -8.73
CA ILE A 192 13.38 3.44 -9.94
C ILE A 192 14.53 3.91 -10.85
N ILE A 193 14.61 5.22 -11.10
CA ILE A 193 15.68 5.79 -11.94
C ILE A 193 17.05 5.47 -11.34
N VAL A 194 17.24 5.73 -10.05
CA VAL A 194 18.49 5.41 -9.35
C VAL A 194 18.84 3.94 -9.47
N SER A 195 17.87 3.04 -9.24
CA SER A 195 18.08 1.58 -9.33
C SER A 195 18.48 1.14 -10.73
N ILE A 196 17.84 1.67 -11.78
CA ILE A 196 18.20 1.41 -13.18
C ILE A 196 19.65 1.86 -13.46
N VAL A 197 20.05 3.02 -12.96
CA VAL A 197 21.44 3.54 -13.13
C VAL A 197 22.44 2.63 -12.43
N VAL A 198 22.16 2.20 -11.20
CA VAL A 198 23.04 1.30 -10.42
C VAL A 198 23.20 -0.04 -11.15
N VAL A 199 22.10 -0.67 -11.58
CA VAL A 199 22.14 -1.92 -12.35
C VAL A 199 22.89 -1.72 -13.67
N SER A 200 22.61 -0.65 -14.39
CA SER A 200 23.28 -0.35 -15.66
C SER A 200 24.80 -0.20 -15.48
N ASN A 201 25.25 0.46 -14.42
CA ASN A 201 26.67 0.58 -14.10
C ASN A 201 27.31 -0.78 -13.76
N THR A 202 26.60 -1.62 -12.99
CA THR A 202 27.07 -2.97 -12.65
C THR A 202 27.24 -3.82 -13.90
N ILE A 203 26.23 -3.87 -14.77
CA ILE A 203 26.28 -4.63 -16.02
C ILE A 203 27.38 -4.07 -16.93
N LYS A 204 27.53 -2.74 -17.02
CA LYS A 204 28.59 -2.10 -17.81
C LYS A 204 29.98 -2.58 -17.37
N LEU A 205 30.25 -2.61 -16.08
CA LEU A 205 31.52 -3.07 -15.53
C LEU A 205 31.73 -4.57 -15.78
N THR A 206 30.68 -5.39 -15.71
CA THR A 206 30.75 -6.82 -16.06
C THR A 206 31.09 -7.01 -17.55
N VAL A 207 30.47 -6.23 -18.43
CA VAL A 207 30.76 -6.25 -19.88
C VAL A 207 32.21 -5.84 -20.15
N PHE A 208 32.71 -4.79 -19.50
CA PHE A 208 34.11 -4.38 -19.63
C PHE A 208 35.11 -5.45 -19.18
N ALA A 209 34.82 -6.11 -18.05
CA ALA A 209 35.68 -7.19 -17.55
C ALA A 209 35.78 -8.39 -18.52
N ARG A 210 34.82 -8.50 -19.46
CA ARG A 210 34.75 -9.57 -20.47
C ARG A 210 34.97 -9.06 -21.90
N ALA A 211 35.52 -7.86 -22.08
CA ALA A 211 35.67 -7.23 -23.40
C ALA A 211 36.39 -8.12 -24.40
N LYS A 212 37.50 -8.78 -23.98
CA LYS A 212 38.27 -9.70 -24.86
C LYS A 212 37.45 -10.94 -25.28
N GLU A 213 36.69 -11.52 -24.37
CA GLU A 213 35.85 -12.68 -24.69
C GLU A 213 34.75 -12.27 -25.70
N ILE A 214 34.14 -11.09 -25.50
CA ILE A 214 33.10 -10.54 -26.40
C ILE A 214 33.72 -10.24 -27.81
N GLU A 215 34.91 -9.73 -27.86
CA GLU A 215 35.60 -9.46 -29.10
C GLU A 215 35.85 -10.75 -29.89
N ILE A 216 36.37 -11.81 -29.25
CA ILE A 216 36.54 -13.12 -29.86
C ILE A 216 35.23 -13.66 -30.38
N MET A 217 34.12 -13.58 -29.57
CA MET A 217 32.81 -14.02 -30.01
C MET A 217 32.30 -13.27 -31.24
N LYS A 218 32.57 -11.97 -31.36
CA LYS A 218 32.28 -11.16 -32.57
C LYS A 218 33.09 -11.63 -33.77
N TYR A 219 34.37 -11.89 -33.61
CA TYR A 219 35.23 -12.37 -34.69
C TYR A 219 34.79 -13.70 -35.29
N ILE A 220 34.27 -14.62 -34.46
CA ILE A 220 33.74 -15.92 -34.92
C ILE A 220 32.28 -15.84 -35.38
N GLY A 221 31.68 -14.63 -35.49
CA GLY A 221 30.36 -14.41 -36.06
C GLY A 221 29.18 -14.61 -35.08
N ALA A 222 29.43 -14.54 -33.79
CA ALA A 222 28.32 -14.63 -32.81
C ALA A 222 27.33 -13.45 -32.95
N THR A 223 26.05 -13.74 -32.91
CA THR A 223 25.00 -12.72 -33.00
C THR A 223 24.95 -11.83 -31.76
N ASN A 224 24.56 -10.57 -31.95
CA ASN A 224 24.39 -9.63 -30.82
C ASN A 224 23.48 -10.15 -29.72
N TRP A 225 22.44 -10.89 -30.05
CA TRP A 225 21.55 -11.51 -29.07
C TRP A 225 22.21 -12.62 -28.23
N PHE A 226 23.11 -13.37 -28.83
CA PHE A 226 23.90 -14.38 -28.13
C PHE A 226 24.84 -13.73 -27.10
N ILE A 227 25.47 -12.63 -27.46
CA ILE A 227 26.38 -11.87 -26.59
C ILE A 227 25.60 -11.18 -25.46
N ARG A 228 24.41 -10.63 -25.76
CA ARG A 228 23.59 -9.87 -24.79
C ARG A 228 22.83 -10.76 -23.81
N GLY A 229 22.48 -11.98 -24.19
CA GLY A 229 21.64 -12.90 -23.41
C GLY A 229 22.07 -13.10 -21.95
N PRO A 230 23.32 -13.47 -21.67
CA PRO A 230 23.80 -13.69 -20.32
C PRO A 230 23.68 -12.44 -19.42
N PHE A 231 23.97 -11.26 -19.93
CA PHE A 231 23.88 -10.00 -19.17
C PHE A 231 22.44 -9.58 -18.88
N LEU A 232 21.50 -9.85 -19.82
CA LEU A 232 20.08 -9.63 -19.59
C LEU A 232 19.58 -10.53 -18.44
N ILE A 233 19.98 -11.81 -18.47
CA ILE A 233 19.60 -12.77 -17.41
C ILE A 233 20.26 -12.39 -16.09
N GLU A 234 21.49 -11.90 -16.08
CA GLU A 234 22.16 -11.37 -14.87
C GLU A 234 21.31 -10.25 -14.24
N GLY A 235 20.88 -9.25 -15.02
CA GLY A 235 20.00 -8.19 -14.52
C GLY A 235 18.67 -8.70 -13.99
N ILE A 236 18.02 -9.63 -14.70
CA ILE A 236 16.77 -10.26 -14.24
C ILE A 236 16.97 -11.02 -12.93
N LEU A 237 18.04 -11.80 -12.78
CA LEU A 237 18.35 -12.54 -11.55
C LEU A 237 18.61 -11.61 -10.37
N ILE A 238 19.35 -10.52 -10.58
CA ILE A 238 19.52 -9.48 -9.56
C ILE A 238 18.15 -8.94 -9.13
N GLY A 239 17.27 -8.63 -10.09
CA GLY A 239 15.91 -8.19 -9.81
C GLY A 239 15.07 -9.19 -9.02
N VAL A 240 15.12 -10.48 -9.38
CA VAL A 240 14.40 -11.57 -8.68
C VAL A 240 14.90 -11.74 -7.25
N ILE A 241 16.23 -11.78 -7.05
CA ILE A 241 16.83 -11.91 -5.72
C ILE A 241 16.43 -10.73 -4.84
N SER A 242 16.54 -9.50 -5.36
CA SER A 242 16.14 -8.29 -4.63
C SER A 242 14.67 -8.29 -4.25
N SER A 243 13.80 -8.75 -5.15
CA SER A 243 12.36 -8.86 -4.90
C SER A 243 12.06 -9.86 -3.78
N ALA A 244 12.72 -11.02 -3.79
CA ALA A 244 12.55 -12.03 -2.75
C ALA A 244 13.00 -11.51 -1.38
N VAL A 245 14.19 -10.91 -1.32
CA VAL A 245 14.73 -10.34 -0.08
C VAL A 245 13.83 -9.23 0.46
N SER A 246 13.38 -8.32 -0.42
CA SER A 246 12.51 -7.21 -0.02
C SER A 246 11.13 -7.69 0.43
N ALA A 247 10.53 -8.69 -0.23
CA ALA A 247 9.25 -9.25 0.18
C ALA A 247 9.32 -9.88 1.57
N VAL A 248 10.37 -10.66 1.83
CA VAL A 248 10.61 -11.27 3.15
C VAL A 248 10.84 -10.18 4.21
N ALA A 249 11.69 -9.20 3.92
CA ALA A 249 11.97 -8.11 4.85
C ALA A 249 10.69 -7.31 5.18
N THR A 250 9.91 -6.90 4.16
CA THR A 250 8.66 -6.17 4.34
C THR A 250 7.65 -6.97 5.16
N PHE A 251 7.53 -8.29 4.90
CA PHE A 251 6.63 -9.16 5.66
C PHE A 251 6.99 -9.19 7.14
N PHE A 252 8.27 -9.39 7.48
CA PHE A 252 8.70 -9.45 8.88
C PHE A 252 8.58 -8.09 9.58
N ILE A 253 8.98 -7.00 8.92
CA ILE A 253 8.83 -5.64 9.47
C ILE A 253 7.36 -5.35 9.75
N TYR A 254 6.47 -5.64 8.80
CA TYR A 254 5.05 -5.37 8.98
C TYR A 254 4.41 -6.26 10.05
N ARG A 255 4.78 -7.53 10.11
CA ARG A 255 4.35 -8.45 11.19
C ARG A 255 4.74 -7.91 12.56
N GLU A 256 5.96 -7.38 12.69
CA GLU A 256 6.44 -6.80 13.94
C GLU A 256 5.67 -5.52 14.30
N ILE A 257 5.40 -4.66 13.32
CA ILE A 257 4.55 -3.47 13.52
C ILE A 257 3.17 -3.87 14.03
N ILE A 258 2.52 -4.89 13.43
CA ILE A 258 1.21 -5.38 13.90
C ILE A 258 1.30 -5.89 15.34
N SER A 259 2.38 -6.59 15.72
CA SER A 259 2.54 -7.12 17.08
C SER A 259 2.68 -6.03 18.13
N LEU A 260 3.40 -4.95 17.78
CA LEU A 260 3.69 -3.84 18.69
C LEU A 260 2.53 -2.85 18.81
N VAL A 261 1.88 -2.52 17.71
CA VAL A 261 0.92 -1.42 17.64
C VAL A 261 -0.52 -1.89 17.42
N GLY A 262 -0.70 -3.12 16.93
CA GLY A 262 -2.00 -3.62 16.48
C GLY A 262 -3.10 -3.61 17.56
N LYS A 263 -2.78 -3.96 18.79
CA LYS A 263 -3.72 -3.92 19.92
C LYS A 263 -4.14 -2.49 20.26
N GLN A 264 -3.18 -1.58 20.35
CA GLN A 264 -3.44 -0.16 20.64
C GLN A 264 -4.23 0.50 19.49
N PHE A 265 -3.86 0.20 18.26
CA PHE A 265 -4.56 0.70 17.09
C PHE A 265 -6.01 0.21 17.05
N MET A 266 -6.25 -1.08 17.33
CA MET A 266 -7.58 -1.65 17.40
C MET A 266 -8.44 -0.98 18.49
N THR A 267 -7.85 -0.70 19.65
CA THR A 267 -8.56 -0.04 20.78
C THR A 267 -8.90 1.41 20.46
N ILE A 268 -7.97 2.16 19.85
CA ILE A 268 -8.15 3.59 19.56
C ILE A 268 -9.04 3.81 18.33
N MET A 269 -8.81 3.02 17.28
CA MET A 269 -9.42 3.24 15.96
C MET A 269 -10.62 2.32 15.69
N SER A 270 -10.91 1.38 16.59
CA SER A 270 -11.97 0.34 16.42
C SER A 270 -11.86 -0.45 15.10
N SER A 271 -10.65 -0.53 14.55
CA SER A 271 -10.37 -1.17 13.26
C SER A 271 -9.12 -2.04 13.37
N PRO A 272 -9.17 -3.32 12.98
CA PRO A 272 -7.98 -4.15 12.91
C PRO A 272 -7.09 -3.71 11.73
N LEU A 273 -5.77 -3.80 11.91
CA LEU A 273 -4.83 -3.70 10.80
C LEU A 273 -4.99 -4.89 9.86
N VAL A 274 -4.69 -4.68 8.58
CA VAL A 274 -4.78 -5.75 7.57
C VAL A 274 -3.81 -6.88 7.94
N PRO A 275 -4.26 -8.14 7.95
CA PRO A 275 -3.36 -9.26 8.26
C PRO A 275 -2.17 -9.32 7.29
N ALA A 276 -0.95 -9.53 7.83
CA ALA A 276 0.27 -9.56 7.03
C ALA A 276 0.22 -10.63 5.92
N GLY A 277 -0.42 -11.77 6.16
CA GLY A 277 -0.58 -12.83 5.16
C GLY A 277 -1.40 -12.42 3.93
N TYR A 278 -2.43 -11.58 4.11
CA TYR A 278 -3.25 -11.11 2.99
C TYR A 278 -2.47 -10.16 2.05
N LEU A 279 -1.61 -9.33 2.61
CA LEU A 279 -0.79 -8.39 1.83
C LEU A 279 0.41 -9.07 1.17
N SER A 280 0.92 -10.18 1.72
CA SER A 280 2.17 -10.81 1.28
C SER A 280 2.12 -11.29 -0.17
N VAL A 281 1.02 -11.92 -0.61
CA VAL A 281 0.90 -12.45 -1.98
C VAL A 281 0.92 -11.31 -3.01
N ASN A 282 0.16 -10.26 -2.76
CA ASN A 282 0.13 -9.10 -3.65
C ASN A 282 1.49 -8.40 -3.71
N LEU A 283 2.17 -8.24 -2.57
CA LEU A 283 3.50 -7.63 -2.49
C LEU A 283 4.54 -8.45 -3.26
N ILE A 284 4.53 -9.78 -3.12
CA ILE A 284 5.47 -10.67 -3.85
C ILE A 284 5.31 -10.47 -5.36
N LEU A 285 4.08 -10.48 -5.88
CA LEU A 285 3.82 -10.30 -7.32
C LEU A 285 4.26 -8.92 -7.80
N ILE A 286 3.92 -7.86 -7.07
CA ILE A 286 4.31 -6.48 -7.41
C ILE A 286 5.84 -6.33 -7.38
N PHE A 287 6.50 -6.82 -6.35
CA PHE A 287 7.95 -6.72 -6.21
C PHE A 287 8.68 -7.50 -7.30
N LEU A 288 8.19 -8.71 -7.63
CA LEU A 288 8.77 -9.52 -8.69
C LEU A 288 8.63 -8.83 -10.05
N ALA A 289 7.46 -8.28 -10.35
CA ALA A 289 7.23 -7.55 -11.59
C ALA A 289 8.15 -6.31 -11.71
N ILE A 290 8.22 -5.49 -10.67
CA ILE A 290 9.03 -4.26 -10.65
C ILE A 290 10.53 -4.60 -10.67
N GLY A 291 10.99 -5.52 -9.82
CA GLY A 291 12.40 -5.88 -9.72
C GLY A 291 12.94 -6.50 -11.01
N VAL A 292 12.19 -7.43 -11.61
CA VAL A 292 12.53 -7.99 -12.93
C VAL A 292 12.59 -6.90 -13.99
N SER A 293 11.61 -5.99 -14.01
CA SER A 293 11.57 -4.88 -14.98
C SER A 293 12.77 -3.96 -14.82
N ILE A 294 13.13 -3.57 -13.59
CA ILE A 294 14.31 -2.71 -13.31
C ILE A 294 15.60 -3.42 -13.74
N GLY A 295 15.74 -4.71 -13.36
CA GLY A 295 16.91 -5.50 -13.73
C GLY A 295 17.08 -5.65 -15.24
N ALA A 296 15.99 -5.94 -15.95
CA ALA A 296 15.98 -6.03 -17.40
C ALA A 296 16.26 -4.68 -18.07
N CYS A 297 15.58 -3.59 -17.65
CA CYS A 297 15.79 -2.26 -18.18
C CYS A 297 17.23 -1.77 -17.97
N GLY A 298 17.77 -1.91 -16.76
CA GLY A 298 19.14 -1.53 -16.44
C GLY A 298 20.16 -2.27 -17.31
N SER A 299 19.94 -3.58 -17.52
CA SER A 299 20.78 -4.39 -18.40
C SER A 299 20.68 -3.93 -19.86
N ILE A 300 19.48 -3.69 -20.38
CA ILE A 300 19.26 -3.22 -21.77
C ILE A 300 19.91 -1.86 -21.99
N VAL A 301 19.72 -0.91 -21.09
CA VAL A 301 20.30 0.44 -21.17
C VAL A 301 21.83 0.38 -21.21
N SER A 302 22.43 -0.45 -20.35
CA SER A 302 23.88 -0.66 -20.31
C SER A 302 24.41 -1.20 -21.64
N MET A 303 23.76 -2.21 -22.20
CA MET A 303 24.21 -2.90 -23.39
C MET A 303 24.07 -2.05 -24.69
N ARG A 304 23.00 -1.25 -24.80
CA ARG A 304 22.81 -0.34 -25.94
C ARG A 304 23.98 0.62 -26.07
N LYS A 305 24.34 1.29 -24.97
CA LYS A 305 25.45 2.28 -24.98
C LYS A 305 26.81 1.70 -25.32
N PHE A 306 27.03 0.40 -25.06
CA PHE A 306 28.34 -0.24 -25.26
C PHE A 306 28.50 -0.93 -26.62
N LEU A 307 27.45 -1.47 -27.21
CA LEU A 307 27.52 -2.24 -28.45
C LEU A 307 27.25 -1.39 -29.70
N ASP A 308 26.70 -0.20 -29.54
CA ASP A 308 26.49 0.75 -30.64
C ASP A 308 27.71 1.68 -30.87
N THR A 309 28.75 1.58 -30.02
CA THR A 309 29.96 2.46 -30.08
C THR A 309 31.16 1.80 -30.78
N LYS A 310 30.98 0.62 -31.42
CA LYS A 310 32.04 -0.01 -32.26
C LYS A 310 31.42 -0.69 -33.47
#